data_2eb0cf067c895d0f57ed5fc8a31586cb
#
_entry.id   2eb0cf067c895d0f57ed5fc8a31586cb
#
_cell.length_a   1.000
_cell.length_b   1.000
_cell.length_c   1.000
_cell.angle_alpha   90.00
_cell.angle_beta   90.00
_cell.angle_gamma   90.00
#
_symmetry.space_group_name_H-M   'P 1'
#
loop_
_entity.id
_entity.type
_entity.pdbx_description
1 polymer ?
#
loop_
_entity_poly.entity_id
_entity_poly.type
_entity_poly.pdbx_seq_one_letter_code
_entity_poly.pdbx_strand_id
1 'polypeptide(L)'
;INKVDRLINELQIDGPEMMKRFEKIITKVNKLIETFAPVELAKEWQVSVGKGTVAFGSAYYNWGMSIPYMEKSGLNFKDIFEHCHNDEQKELSKKAPVHRVLLDMAVEKLPSPLISQKYRIPNIWQGDLESEVGKSMLDTNPDGPLQLMITKIWMDPHAGEVAVGRVYSGSIKHGETVWAIGAAKSERVQQVSMMVGGDRIQVPEVSAGNIAALTGVRSAAAGVTISRDPEATPFEAIRHYSEPVVTVAVEPKSMKDLPKFIDALRGLAKADASLQVTTNQETGEALLAGMGELHLEITIFRMQEEQNIKVKVSEPIVVYRESIESNNSGRPFEGKSPNRHNRFYIECEPLPLDVINALREGHFGDGPVRTKDAKETGNKFAEFGMDKDLMRKIYAIHGTNVFVNDTKGIQNLHETRELMIEGFNDVCKKGPTAEEPLMGVLVRLVDAKLHEDAIHRGPAQTIPAVRNAVKGAVLRARSVIYEPMQNIRIDAPNDVIGGVTRELTTRRGIIEDMPVDGGTASVIGKMPVAESFGFSNDIRAASQGRAVWNTENAGFVQLPHALFHKVTAEIRQRKGLKEEIPGEANYQD
;
A
#
# COMPACT_ATOMS: atom_id res chain seq x y z
N ILE A 1 19.19 -13.09 16.47
CA ILE A 1 18.21 -13.04 17.58
C ILE A 1 18.70 -11.98 18.57
N ASN A 2 17.95 -10.88 18.68
CA ASN A 2 18.29 -9.73 19.53
C ASN A 2 17.61 -9.84 20.91
N LYS A 3 18.04 -8.99 21.88
CA LYS A 3 17.52 -8.88 23.24
C LYS A 3 17.78 -10.13 24.12
N VAL A 4 18.88 -10.81 23.89
CA VAL A 4 19.28 -11.98 24.71
C VAL A 4 19.58 -11.59 26.15
N ASP A 5 20.14 -10.38 26.37
CA ASP A 5 20.32 -9.75 27.67
C ASP A 5 19.03 -9.72 28.51
N ARG A 6 17.88 -9.41 27.89
CA ARG A 6 16.59 -9.39 28.57
C ARG A 6 16.09 -10.78 28.96
N LEU A 7 16.37 -11.79 28.14
CA LEU A 7 16.02 -13.17 28.47
C LEU A 7 16.77 -13.64 29.71
N ILE A 8 18.02 -13.20 29.88
CA ILE A 8 18.87 -13.56 31.02
C ILE A 8 18.50 -12.74 32.27
N ASN A 9 18.50 -11.40 32.15
CA ASN A 9 18.41 -10.51 33.32
C ASN A 9 16.99 -10.21 33.78
N GLU A 10 16.04 -9.99 32.85
CA GLU A 10 14.66 -9.64 33.19
C GLU A 10 13.78 -10.88 33.38
N LEU A 11 13.84 -11.81 32.43
CA LEU A 11 13.01 -13.01 32.46
C LEU A 11 13.65 -14.17 33.23
N GLN A 12 14.93 -14.07 33.58
CA GLN A 12 15.69 -15.08 34.35
C GLN A 12 15.53 -16.51 33.80
N ILE A 13 15.51 -16.64 32.47
CA ILE A 13 15.30 -17.89 31.76
C ILE A 13 16.60 -18.70 31.80
N ASP A 14 16.48 -19.99 32.15
CA ASP A 14 17.61 -20.90 32.10
C ASP A 14 18.05 -21.27 30.68
N GLY A 15 19.25 -21.87 30.55
CA GLY A 15 19.81 -22.26 29.26
C GLY A 15 18.91 -23.17 28.42
N PRO A 16 18.34 -24.24 28.97
CA PRO A 16 17.43 -25.15 28.27
C PRO A 16 16.16 -24.47 27.74
N GLU A 17 15.53 -23.61 28.53
CA GLU A 17 14.34 -22.86 28.08
C GLU A 17 14.69 -21.82 27.02
N MET A 18 15.84 -21.16 27.16
CA MET A 18 16.34 -20.23 26.13
C MET A 18 16.59 -20.92 24.80
N MET A 19 17.18 -22.12 24.81
CA MET A 19 17.38 -22.92 23.59
C MET A 19 16.06 -23.25 22.90
N LYS A 20 15.03 -23.68 23.66
CA LYS A 20 13.69 -23.93 23.11
C LYS A 20 13.08 -22.69 22.44
N ARG A 21 13.25 -21.53 23.05
CA ARG A 21 12.78 -20.26 22.46
C ARG A 21 13.53 -19.91 21.17
N PHE A 22 14.82 -20.07 21.13
CA PHE A 22 15.62 -19.85 19.93
C PHE A 22 15.24 -20.82 18.81
N GLU A 23 15.07 -22.09 19.12
CA GLU A 23 14.62 -23.11 18.18
C GLU A 23 13.24 -22.77 17.59
N LYS A 24 12.30 -22.33 18.42
CA LYS A 24 10.97 -21.88 17.97
C LYS A 24 11.06 -20.69 17.01
N ILE A 25 11.93 -19.71 17.28
CA ILE A 25 12.14 -18.55 16.41
C ILE A 25 12.75 -19.00 15.07
N ILE A 26 13.79 -19.81 15.11
CA ILE A 26 14.47 -20.33 13.91
C ILE A 26 13.50 -21.16 13.06
N THR A 27 12.70 -22.00 13.67
CA THR A 27 11.68 -22.82 12.98
C THR A 27 10.64 -21.93 12.28
N LYS A 28 10.17 -20.87 12.95
CA LYS A 28 9.23 -19.92 12.34
C LYS A 28 9.86 -19.19 11.14
N VAL A 29 11.12 -18.74 11.27
CA VAL A 29 11.85 -18.09 10.18
C VAL A 29 12.03 -19.04 9.00
N ASN A 30 12.44 -20.28 9.27
CA ASN A 30 12.62 -21.29 8.21
C ASN A 30 11.30 -21.63 7.50
N LYS A 31 10.18 -21.66 8.22
CA LYS A 31 8.85 -21.85 7.62
C LYS A 31 8.48 -20.68 6.70
N LEU A 32 8.80 -19.45 7.08
CA LEU A 32 8.60 -18.29 6.20
C LEU A 32 9.48 -18.36 4.96
N ILE A 33 10.76 -18.73 5.12
CA ILE A 33 11.67 -18.95 3.98
C ILE A 33 11.09 -20.01 3.04
N GLU A 34 10.62 -21.13 3.55
CA GLU A 34 10.01 -22.20 2.76
C GLU A 34 8.76 -21.74 2.00
N THR A 35 7.97 -20.82 2.59
CA THR A 35 6.75 -20.29 1.97
C THR A 35 7.05 -19.28 0.86
N PHE A 36 8.05 -18.42 1.02
CA PHE A 36 8.28 -17.27 0.12
C PHE A 36 9.52 -17.39 -0.78
N ALA A 37 10.44 -18.30 -0.48
CA ALA A 37 11.61 -18.48 -1.33
C ALA A 37 11.28 -19.32 -2.59
N PRO A 38 12.02 -19.12 -3.70
CA PRO A 38 11.95 -20.04 -4.83
C PRO A 38 12.21 -21.48 -4.37
N VAL A 39 11.44 -22.43 -4.91
CA VAL A 39 11.46 -23.84 -4.45
C VAL A 39 12.88 -24.43 -4.48
N GLU A 40 13.66 -24.08 -5.49
CA GLU A 40 15.04 -24.56 -5.68
C GLU A 40 16.00 -24.03 -4.61
N LEU A 41 15.74 -22.82 -4.08
CA LEU A 41 16.61 -22.11 -3.14
C LEU A 41 16.13 -22.22 -1.68
N ALA A 42 14.88 -22.62 -1.47
CA ALA A 42 14.25 -22.64 -0.14
C ALA A 42 15.07 -23.42 0.90
N LYS A 43 15.62 -24.58 0.53
CA LYS A 43 16.45 -25.41 1.44
C LYS A 43 17.82 -24.79 1.72
N GLU A 44 18.40 -24.12 0.75
CA GLU A 44 19.70 -23.46 0.86
C GLU A 44 19.61 -22.24 1.77
N TRP A 45 18.52 -21.49 1.66
CA TRP A 45 18.29 -20.25 2.42
C TRP A 45 17.83 -20.47 3.86
N GLN A 46 17.48 -21.71 4.24
CA GLN A 46 17.13 -22.01 5.61
C GLN A 46 18.29 -21.70 6.56
N VAL A 47 17.97 -20.96 7.64
CA VAL A 47 18.94 -20.55 8.64
C VAL A 47 19.18 -21.64 9.69
N SER A 48 20.41 -21.78 10.15
CA SER A 48 20.84 -22.75 11.14
C SER A 48 21.97 -22.22 12.00
N VAL A 49 21.91 -22.48 13.28
CA VAL A 49 22.99 -22.12 14.22
C VAL A 49 24.30 -22.79 13.83
N GLY A 50 24.26 -24.09 13.50
CA GLY A 50 25.44 -24.85 13.10
C GLY A 50 26.10 -24.40 11.79
N LYS A 51 25.31 -23.85 10.84
CA LYS A 51 25.84 -23.24 9.61
C LYS A 51 26.39 -21.82 9.80
N GLY A 52 26.29 -21.27 11.03
CA GLY A 52 26.70 -19.89 11.30
C GLY A 52 25.82 -18.81 10.65
N THR A 53 24.59 -19.17 10.25
CA THR A 53 23.62 -18.23 9.66
C THR A 53 22.67 -17.62 10.70
N VAL A 54 22.89 -17.87 11.98
CA VAL A 54 22.17 -17.29 13.11
C VAL A 54 23.17 -16.70 14.08
N ALA A 55 22.94 -15.46 14.50
CA ALA A 55 23.66 -14.81 15.58
C ALA A 55 22.70 -14.48 16.73
N PHE A 56 23.24 -14.43 17.94
CA PHE A 56 22.57 -14.07 19.17
C PHE A 56 23.24 -12.83 19.76
N GLY A 57 22.47 -11.93 20.40
CA GLY A 57 23.13 -10.77 20.98
C GLY A 57 22.19 -9.75 21.60
N SER A 58 22.78 -8.65 22.02
CA SER A 58 22.10 -7.45 22.48
C SER A 58 22.60 -6.24 21.69
N ALA A 59 21.73 -5.67 20.88
CA ALA A 59 22.04 -4.43 20.17
C ALA A 59 22.19 -3.26 21.14
N TYR A 60 21.46 -3.26 22.26
CA TYR A 60 21.54 -2.22 23.29
C TYR A 60 22.92 -2.15 23.93
N TYR A 61 23.48 -3.33 24.28
CA TYR A 61 24.82 -3.43 24.86
C TYR A 61 25.94 -3.65 23.83
N ASN A 62 25.61 -3.61 22.52
CA ASN A 62 26.58 -3.72 21.41
C ASN A 62 27.40 -5.01 21.38
N TRP A 63 26.86 -6.14 21.82
CA TRP A 63 27.53 -7.43 21.72
C TRP A 63 26.73 -8.43 20.89
N GLY A 64 27.43 -9.34 20.21
CA GLY A 64 26.83 -10.41 19.42
C GLY A 64 27.71 -11.65 19.35
N MET A 65 27.11 -12.79 19.09
CA MET A 65 27.78 -14.09 19.03
C MET A 65 27.17 -14.97 17.94
N SER A 66 28.02 -15.62 17.17
CA SER A 66 27.66 -16.69 16.22
C SER A 66 28.65 -17.86 16.42
N ILE A 67 28.31 -19.06 15.93
CA ILE A 67 29.23 -20.21 16.06
C ILE A 67 30.61 -19.90 15.46
N PRO A 68 30.73 -19.40 14.22
CA PRO A 68 32.06 -19.05 13.67
C PRO A 68 32.80 -18.02 14.50
N TYR A 69 32.08 -17.09 15.13
CA TYR A 69 32.74 -16.07 15.98
C TYR A 69 33.20 -16.67 17.33
N MET A 70 32.42 -17.62 17.89
CA MET A 70 32.84 -18.36 19.11
C MET A 70 34.15 -19.11 18.87
N GLU A 71 34.27 -19.81 17.75
CA GLU A 71 35.48 -20.53 17.36
C GLU A 71 36.71 -19.60 17.19
N LYS A 72 36.50 -18.39 16.63
CA LYS A 72 37.56 -17.40 16.47
C LYS A 72 37.97 -16.71 17.78
N SER A 73 37.03 -16.41 18.67
CA SER A 73 37.23 -15.61 19.87
C SER A 73 37.52 -16.44 21.12
N GLY A 74 37.21 -17.75 21.09
CA GLY A 74 37.30 -18.61 22.27
C GLY A 74 36.21 -18.39 23.32
N LEU A 75 35.26 -17.48 23.06
CA LEU A 75 34.11 -17.22 23.92
C LEU A 75 33.05 -18.30 23.72
N ASN A 76 32.31 -18.60 24.76
CA ASN A 76 31.20 -19.55 24.70
C ASN A 76 29.92 -18.99 25.36
N PHE A 77 28.81 -19.71 25.28
CA PHE A 77 27.54 -19.27 25.84
C PHE A 77 27.58 -19.09 27.37
N LYS A 78 28.43 -19.84 28.08
CA LYS A 78 28.57 -19.71 29.53
C LYS A 78 29.19 -18.36 29.89
N ASP A 79 30.18 -17.92 29.11
CA ASP A 79 30.80 -16.60 29.29
C ASP A 79 29.79 -15.46 29.10
N ILE A 80 28.84 -15.64 28.17
CA ILE A 80 27.75 -14.66 27.95
C ILE A 80 26.86 -14.58 29.20
N PHE A 81 26.43 -15.71 29.73
CA PHE A 81 25.62 -15.76 30.96
C PHE A 81 26.35 -15.10 32.14
N GLU A 82 27.62 -15.42 32.35
CA GLU A 82 28.42 -14.85 33.44
C GLU A 82 28.57 -13.34 33.31
N HIS A 83 28.90 -12.83 32.14
CA HIS A 83 29.01 -11.38 31.90
C HIS A 83 27.64 -10.64 32.00
N CYS A 84 26.54 -11.29 31.62
CA CYS A 84 25.21 -10.70 31.77
C CYS A 84 24.78 -10.66 33.26
N HIS A 85 25.02 -11.71 34.03
CA HIS A 85 24.68 -11.75 35.45
C HIS A 85 25.53 -10.82 36.32
N ASN A 86 26.80 -10.62 35.94
CA ASN A 86 27.72 -9.76 36.66
C ASN A 86 27.60 -8.26 36.22
N ASP A 87 26.66 -7.91 35.34
CA ASP A 87 26.52 -6.58 34.74
C ASP A 87 27.78 -6.10 33.97
N GLU A 88 28.56 -7.05 33.44
CA GLU A 88 29.82 -6.82 32.71
C GLU A 88 29.62 -6.79 31.19
N GLN A 89 28.43 -6.45 30.70
CA GLN A 89 28.10 -6.48 29.26
C GLN A 89 28.95 -5.50 28.42
N LYS A 90 29.51 -4.44 29.04
CA LYS A 90 30.46 -3.56 28.39
C LYS A 90 31.79 -4.26 28.05
N GLU A 91 32.23 -5.19 28.87
CA GLU A 91 33.43 -5.99 28.57
C GLU A 91 33.12 -7.02 27.48
N LEU A 92 31.93 -7.61 27.50
CA LEU A 92 31.48 -8.51 26.45
C LEU A 92 31.41 -7.79 25.09
N SER A 93 30.95 -6.53 25.05
CA SER A 93 30.93 -5.73 23.79
C SER A 93 32.32 -5.44 23.20
N LYS A 94 33.35 -5.36 24.04
CA LYS A 94 34.74 -5.24 23.56
C LYS A 94 35.28 -6.55 23.00
N LYS A 95 34.93 -7.67 23.62
CA LYS A 95 35.36 -9.01 23.19
C LYS A 95 34.60 -9.53 21.98
N ALA A 96 33.31 -9.22 21.89
CA ALA A 96 32.39 -9.69 20.84
C ALA A 96 31.49 -8.55 20.33
N PRO A 97 32.03 -7.52 19.66
CA PRO A 97 31.26 -6.39 19.18
C PRO A 97 30.26 -6.82 18.10
N VAL A 98 28.98 -6.48 18.29
CA VAL A 98 27.87 -6.92 17.43
C VAL A 98 28.07 -6.57 15.95
N HIS A 99 28.64 -5.39 15.66
CA HIS A 99 28.89 -4.96 14.29
C HIS A 99 29.86 -5.89 13.55
N ARG A 100 30.88 -6.42 14.23
CA ARG A 100 31.85 -7.33 13.62
C ARG A 100 31.21 -8.67 13.29
N VAL A 101 30.46 -9.21 14.25
CA VAL A 101 29.72 -10.47 14.03
C VAL A 101 28.75 -10.36 12.87
N LEU A 102 27.98 -9.27 12.79
CA LEU A 102 26.99 -9.07 11.72
C LEU A 102 27.65 -8.81 10.36
N LEU A 103 28.74 -8.03 10.32
CA LEU A 103 29.44 -7.75 9.06
C LEU A 103 30.14 -9.00 8.52
N ASP A 104 30.80 -9.78 9.38
CA ASP A 104 31.39 -11.07 8.98
C ASP A 104 30.32 -12.01 8.41
N MET A 105 29.17 -12.14 9.08
CA MET A 105 28.04 -12.91 8.57
C MET A 105 27.50 -12.39 7.23
N ALA A 106 27.39 -11.08 7.07
CA ALA A 106 26.90 -10.48 5.82
C ALA A 106 27.86 -10.81 4.65
N VAL A 107 29.17 -10.68 4.87
CA VAL A 107 30.18 -10.99 3.84
C VAL A 107 30.22 -12.47 3.49
N GLU A 108 30.08 -13.36 4.49
CA GLU A 108 30.19 -14.80 4.28
C GLU A 108 28.91 -15.45 3.73
N LYS A 109 27.72 -14.92 4.10
CA LYS A 109 26.43 -15.62 3.91
C LYS A 109 25.49 -14.94 2.91
N LEU A 110 25.60 -13.63 2.68
CA LEU A 110 24.73 -12.98 1.71
C LEU A 110 25.28 -13.12 0.29
N PRO A 111 24.42 -13.41 -0.70
CA PRO A 111 24.86 -13.56 -2.08
C PRO A 111 25.29 -12.21 -2.66
N SER A 112 26.39 -12.20 -3.41
CA SER A 112 26.81 -11.03 -4.19
C SER A 112 25.79 -10.68 -5.28
N PRO A 113 25.83 -9.47 -5.85
CA PRO A 113 25.00 -9.11 -7.01
C PRO A 113 25.13 -10.08 -8.19
N LEU A 114 26.35 -10.56 -8.48
CA LEU A 114 26.62 -11.56 -9.51
C LEU A 114 25.84 -12.87 -9.34
N ILE A 115 25.56 -13.23 -8.09
CA ILE A 115 24.79 -14.44 -7.78
C ILE A 115 23.31 -14.10 -7.72
N SER A 116 22.95 -13.03 -6.99
CA SER A 116 21.55 -12.72 -6.71
C SER A 116 20.77 -12.24 -7.93
N GLN A 117 21.39 -11.57 -8.90
CA GLN A 117 20.72 -11.11 -10.12
C GLN A 117 20.23 -12.27 -10.99
N LYS A 118 20.91 -13.41 -10.99
CA LYS A 118 20.53 -14.59 -11.77
C LYS A 118 19.14 -15.14 -11.43
N TYR A 119 18.73 -15.09 -10.16
CA TYR A 119 17.41 -15.55 -9.74
C TYR A 119 16.42 -14.41 -9.50
N ARG A 120 16.88 -13.16 -9.32
CA ARG A 120 15.97 -12.02 -9.08
C ARG A 120 15.44 -11.42 -10.37
N ILE A 121 16.30 -11.21 -11.37
CA ILE A 121 15.90 -10.58 -12.64
C ILE A 121 14.71 -11.29 -13.31
N PRO A 122 14.67 -12.63 -13.43
CA PRO A 122 13.53 -13.32 -14.02
C PRO A 122 12.19 -13.06 -13.29
N ASN A 123 12.23 -12.70 -12.02
CA ASN A 123 11.02 -12.47 -11.20
C ASN A 123 10.56 -11.00 -11.18
N ILE A 124 11.43 -10.05 -11.51
CA ILE A 124 11.13 -8.61 -11.38
C ILE A 124 11.15 -7.86 -12.72
N TRP A 125 11.53 -8.52 -13.79
CA TRP A 125 11.61 -7.92 -15.12
C TRP A 125 10.95 -8.83 -16.16
N GLN A 126 10.02 -8.25 -16.94
CA GLN A 126 9.19 -9.00 -17.90
C GLN A 126 9.76 -8.98 -19.34
N GLY A 127 10.95 -8.45 -19.52
CA GLY A 127 11.61 -8.42 -20.83
C GLY A 127 12.25 -9.75 -21.21
N ASP A 128 12.77 -9.82 -22.46
CA ASP A 128 13.44 -11.00 -22.96
C ASP A 128 14.83 -11.18 -22.33
N LEU A 129 14.99 -12.23 -21.53
CA LEU A 129 16.24 -12.55 -20.82
C LEU A 129 17.38 -12.92 -21.78
N GLU A 130 17.08 -13.37 -23.00
CA GLU A 130 18.07 -13.67 -24.04
C GLU A 130 18.54 -12.43 -24.81
N SER A 131 17.86 -11.29 -24.64
CA SER A 131 18.30 -10.01 -25.20
C SER A 131 19.65 -9.56 -24.64
N GLU A 132 20.29 -8.59 -25.29
CA GLU A 132 21.54 -7.98 -24.81
C GLU A 132 21.34 -7.38 -23.40
N VAL A 133 20.21 -6.70 -23.17
CA VAL A 133 19.86 -6.10 -21.87
C VAL A 133 19.64 -7.18 -20.81
N GLY A 134 18.89 -8.25 -21.13
CA GLY A 134 18.63 -9.37 -20.23
C GLY A 134 19.92 -10.05 -19.77
N LYS A 135 20.76 -10.45 -20.72
CA LYS A 135 22.08 -11.07 -20.45
C LYS A 135 22.98 -10.15 -19.62
N SER A 136 23.02 -8.87 -19.97
CA SER A 136 23.82 -7.88 -19.27
C SER A 136 23.38 -7.70 -17.80
N MET A 137 22.08 -7.76 -17.52
CA MET A 137 21.55 -7.74 -16.14
C MET A 137 21.87 -9.03 -15.38
N LEU A 138 21.73 -10.20 -16.01
CA LEU A 138 22.05 -11.50 -15.38
C LEU A 138 23.52 -11.59 -15.00
N ASP A 139 24.41 -11.03 -15.85
CA ASP A 139 25.87 -11.05 -15.64
C ASP A 139 26.38 -9.84 -14.83
N THR A 140 25.48 -8.94 -14.42
CA THR A 140 25.85 -7.71 -13.69
C THR A 140 26.93 -6.92 -14.45
N ASN A 141 26.78 -6.81 -15.78
CA ASN A 141 27.80 -6.24 -16.66
C ASN A 141 27.87 -4.72 -16.51
N PRO A 142 29.01 -4.14 -16.08
CA PRO A 142 29.16 -2.70 -15.92
C PRO A 142 29.23 -1.93 -17.25
N ASP A 143 29.59 -2.59 -18.34
CA ASP A 143 29.73 -1.99 -19.67
C ASP A 143 28.48 -2.17 -20.54
N GLY A 144 27.45 -2.83 -20.03
CA GLY A 144 26.19 -3.10 -20.73
C GLY A 144 25.24 -1.89 -20.78
N PRO A 145 24.07 -2.08 -21.41
CA PRO A 145 23.02 -1.07 -21.42
C PRO A 145 22.58 -0.69 -19.99
N LEU A 146 22.42 0.61 -19.72
CA LEU A 146 22.00 1.08 -18.40
C LEU A 146 20.59 0.61 -18.06
N GLN A 147 20.46 -0.12 -16.96
CA GLN A 147 19.19 -0.48 -16.33
C GLN A 147 19.31 -0.26 -14.82
N LEU A 148 18.60 0.76 -14.33
CA LEU A 148 18.60 1.14 -12.93
C LEU A 148 17.13 1.25 -12.45
N MET A 149 16.80 0.63 -11.34
CA MET A 149 15.49 0.71 -10.72
C MET A 149 15.55 1.58 -9.47
N ILE A 150 14.75 2.62 -9.44
CA ILE A 150 14.61 3.48 -8.26
C ILE A 150 13.77 2.73 -7.22
N THR A 151 14.32 2.56 -6.03
CA THR A 151 13.65 1.85 -4.93
C THR A 151 13.13 2.81 -3.85
N LYS A 152 13.72 4.01 -3.76
CA LYS A 152 13.37 5.00 -2.74
C LYS A 152 13.66 6.41 -3.23
N ILE A 153 12.81 7.36 -2.86
CA ILE A 153 13.10 8.79 -2.94
C ILE A 153 13.41 9.28 -1.52
N TRP A 154 14.54 9.96 -1.37
CA TRP A 154 14.95 10.57 -0.12
C TRP A 154 14.98 12.09 -0.28
N MET A 155 14.42 12.80 0.70
CA MET A 155 14.46 14.27 0.74
C MET A 155 15.68 14.72 1.51
N ASP A 156 16.68 15.23 0.80
CA ASP A 156 17.88 15.79 1.40
C ASP A 156 17.67 17.31 1.64
N PRO A 157 17.96 17.85 2.84
CA PRO A 157 17.74 19.28 3.15
C PRO A 157 18.48 20.25 2.22
N HIS A 158 19.60 19.81 1.62
CA HIS A 158 20.46 20.66 0.77
C HIS A 158 20.35 20.32 -0.72
N ALA A 159 20.18 19.06 -1.07
CA ALA A 159 20.14 18.60 -2.45
C ALA A 159 18.71 18.42 -3.00
N GLY A 160 17.68 18.53 -2.15
CA GLY A 160 16.30 18.27 -2.51
C GLY A 160 16.00 16.78 -2.73
N GLU A 161 15.33 16.45 -3.83
CA GLU A 161 14.98 15.06 -4.16
C GLU A 161 16.23 14.27 -4.56
N VAL A 162 16.50 13.17 -3.84
CA VAL A 162 17.56 12.20 -4.14
C VAL A 162 16.90 10.86 -4.47
N ALA A 163 17.02 10.44 -5.71
CA ALA A 163 16.51 9.15 -6.17
C ALA A 163 17.54 8.05 -5.89
N VAL A 164 17.22 7.10 -5.02
CA VAL A 164 18.09 5.99 -4.64
C VAL A 164 17.61 4.72 -5.30
N GLY A 165 18.50 4.04 -6.01
CA GLY A 165 18.12 2.85 -6.77
C GLY A 165 19.31 1.92 -7.01
N ARG A 166 18.98 0.69 -7.46
CA ARG A 166 19.99 -0.32 -7.80
C ARG A 166 20.29 -0.29 -9.29
N VAL A 167 21.58 -0.26 -9.61
CA VAL A 167 22.07 -0.44 -10.98
C VAL A 167 22.17 -1.95 -11.25
N TYR A 168 21.35 -2.45 -12.16
CA TYR A 168 21.34 -3.87 -12.54
C TYR A 168 22.26 -4.17 -13.71
N SER A 169 22.43 -3.22 -14.64
CA SER A 169 23.29 -3.32 -15.82
C SER A 169 23.84 -1.94 -16.18
N GLY A 170 25.00 -1.91 -16.78
CA GLY A 170 25.67 -0.69 -17.18
C GLY A 170 26.25 0.09 -16.00
N SER A 171 26.49 1.37 -16.21
CA SER A 171 26.97 2.31 -15.20
C SER A 171 26.28 3.66 -15.39
N ILE A 172 26.11 4.43 -14.31
CA ILE A 172 25.53 5.77 -14.31
C ILE A 172 26.59 6.80 -13.94
N LYS A 173 26.69 7.88 -14.74
CA LYS A 173 27.73 8.91 -14.60
C LYS A 173 27.14 10.28 -14.29
N HIS A 174 27.95 11.12 -13.64
CA HIS A 174 27.65 12.53 -13.43
C HIS A 174 27.48 13.25 -14.80
N GLY A 175 26.46 14.09 -14.91
CA GLY A 175 26.18 14.89 -16.09
C GLY A 175 25.54 14.15 -17.26
N GLU A 176 25.27 12.87 -17.10
CA GLU A 176 24.67 12.01 -18.11
C GLU A 176 23.17 12.33 -18.31
N THR A 177 22.69 12.15 -19.53
CA THR A 177 21.26 12.28 -19.87
C THR A 177 20.60 10.91 -19.86
N VAL A 178 19.49 10.78 -19.11
CA VAL A 178 18.76 9.53 -18.92
C VAL A 178 17.26 9.75 -19.09
N TRP A 179 16.54 8.66 -19.28
CA TRP A 179 15.09 8.59 -19.29
C TRP A 179 14.59 7.89 -18.02
N ALA A 180 13.67 8.54 -17.30
CA ALA A 180 12.77 7.83 -16.40
C ALA A 180 11.67 7.22 -17.28
N ILE A 181 11.60 5.92 -17.39
CA ILE A 181 10.71 5.24 -18.36
C ILE A 181 9.25 5.60 -18.07
N GLY A 182 8.54 6.03 -19.11
CA GLY A 182 7.20 6.61 -19.01
C GLY A 182 7.15 8.14 -18.89
N ALA A 183 8.30 8.81 -18.72
CA ALA A 183 8.36 10.27 -18.73
C ALA A 183 8.38 10.84 -20.15
N ALA A 184 7.82 12.07 -20.30
CA ALA A 184 7.70 12.72 -21.60
C ALA A 184 9.04 13.23 -22.17
N LYS A 185 10.08 13.34 -21.35
CA LYS A 185 11.39 13.89 -21.73
C LYS A 185 12.54 13.28 -20.95
N SER A 186 13.74 13.32 -21.55
CA SER A 186 14.98 12.97 -20.85
C SER A 186 15.36 14.02 -19.80
N GLU A 187 16.11 13.62 -18.80
CA GLU A 187 16.59 14.47 -17.72
C GLU A 187 18.10 14.27 -17.52
N ARG A 188 18.76 15.31 -17.03
CA ARG A 188 20.21 15.27 -16.79
C ARG A 188 20.50 14.96 -15.32
N VAL A 189 21.30 13.93 -15.09
CA VAL A 189 21.81 13.58 -13.78
C VAL A 189 22.79 14.65 -13.31
N GLN A 190 22.44 15.38 -12.24
CA GLN A 190 23.28 16.46 -11.71
C GLN A 190 24.41 15.92 -10.82
N GLN A 191 24.12 14.92 -9.99
CA GLN A 191 25.11 14.26 -9.14
C GLN A 191 24.84 12.76 -9.06
N VAL A 192 25.92 12.00 -8.98
CA VAL A 192 25.90 10.56 -8.67
C VAL A 192 26.63 10.35 -7.37
N SER A 193 26.07 9.56 -6.47
CA SER A 193 26.64 9.31 -5.15
C SER A 193 26.39 7.86 -4.73
N MET A 194 27.20 7.40 -3.79
CA MET A 194 26.96 6.15 -3.04
C MET A 194 26.50 6.49 -1.62
N MET A 195 25.61 5.67 -1.08
CA MET A 195 25.16 5.79 0.32
C MET A 195 26.07 4.95 1.21
N VAL A 196 26.67 5.59 2.21
CA VAL A 196 27.53 4.93 3.20
C VAL A 196 26.99 5.27 4.59
N GLY A 197 26.22 4.36 5.15
CA GLY A 197 25.43 4.64 6.35
C GLY A 197 24.39 5.73 6.08
N GLY A 198 24.42 6.80 6.87
CA GLY A 198 23.58 8.00 6.69
C GLY A 198 24.16 9.03 5.71
N ASP A 199 25.40 8.86 5.29
CA ASP A 199 26.10 9.85 4.48
C ASP A 199 26.04 9.54 3.00
N ARG A 200 25.98 10.59 2.19
CA ARG A 200 25.99 10.54 0.73
C ARG A 200 27.35 10.96 0.20
N ILE A 201 28.11 9.99 -0.30
CA ILE A 201 29.45 10.23 -0.84
C ILE A 201 29.35 10.40 -2.35
N GLN A 202 29.70 11.59 -2.86
CA GLN A 202 29.71 11.85 -4.29
C GLN A 202 30.82 11.06 -4.97
N VAL A 203 30.47 10.42 -6.09
CA VAL A 203 31.40 9.66 -6.93
C VAL A 203 31.17 10.01 -8.41
N PRO A 204 32.18 9.84 -9.28
CA PRO A 204 32.03 10.15 -10.69
C PRO A 204 31.08 9.18 -11.41
N GLU A 205 31.03 7.94 -10.95
CA GLU A 205 30.29 6.85 -11.59
C GLU A 205 29.89 5.79 -10.57
N VAL A 206 28.74 5.13 -10.79
CA VAL A 206 28.28 3.94 -10.08
C VAL A 206 27.93 2.86 -11.09
N SER A 207 28.57 1.71 -11.01
CA SER A 207 28.41 0.58 -11.92
C SER A 207 27.40 -0.46 -11.42
N ALA A 208 27.01 -1.39 -12.32
CA ALA A 208 26.13 -2.49 -12.04
C ALA A 208 26.47 -3.25 -10.75
N GLY A 209 25.44 -3.72 -10.05
CA GLY A 209 25.53 -4.40 -8.76
C GLY A 209 25.54 -3.46 -7.54
N ASN A 210 25.72 -2.16 -7.73
CA ASN A 210 25.75 -1.16 -6.67
C ASN A 210 24.44 -0.39 -6.53
N ILE A 211 24.30 0.36 -5.45
CA ILE A 211 23.19 1.28 -5.20
C ILE A 211 23.66 2.69 -5.49
N ALA A 212 23.02 3.37 -6.42
CA ALA A 212 23.28 4.74 -6.79
C ALA A 212 22.27 5.69 -6.15
N ALA A 213 22.73 6.86 -5.73
CA ALA A 213 21.89 7.98 -5.32
C ALA A 213 22.07 9.11 -6.36
N LEU A 214 20.98 9.50 -7.00
CA LEU A 214 20.93 10.45 -8.12
C LEU A 214 20.21 11.72 -7.74
N THR A 215 20.74 12.87 -8.15
CA THR A 215 20.00 14.14 -8.12
C THR A 215 19.77 14.67 -9.54
N GLY A 216 18.74 15.50 -9.72
CA GLY A 216 18.42 16.09 -11.03
C GLY A 216 17.37 15.33 -11.84
N VAL A 217 17.02 14.12 -11.47
CA VAL A 217 15.99 13.30 -12.14
C VAL A 217 14.63 13.50 -11.43
N ARG A 218 13.91 14.53 -11.83
CA ARG A 218 12.65 14.94 -11.17
C ARG A 218 11.47 13.98 -11.42
N SER A 219 11.50 13.28 -12.55
CA SER A 219 10.49 12.27 -12.91
C SER A 219 10.71 10.93 -12.18
N ALA A 220 11.79 10.79 -11.39
CA ALA A 220 12.03 9.59 -10.62
C ALA A 220 10.98 9.43 -9.51
N ALA A 221 10.50 8.20 -9.35
CA ALA A 221 9.66 7.76 -8.25
C ALA A 221 10.03 6.32 -7.88
N ALA A 222 9.62 5.84 -6.72
CA ALA A 222 9.85 4.46 -6.35
C ALA A 222 9.21 3.50 -7.38
N GLY A 223 9.96 2.50 -7.84
CA GLY A 223 9.54 1.57 -8.90
C GLY A 223 9.85 2.02 -10.32
N VAL A 224 10.26 3.27 -10.55
CA VAL A 224 10.59 3.76 -11.89
C VAL A 224 11.93 3.23 -12.36
N THR A 225 11.99 2.82 -13.61
CA THR A 225 13.21 2.39 -14.31
C THR A 225 13.90 3.58 -14.95
N ILE A 226 15.21 3.70 -14.75
CA ILE A 226 16.08 4.67 -15.41
C ILE A 226 16.93 3.96 -16.44
N SER A 227 16.91 4.45 -17.67
CA SER A 227 17.70 3.94 -18.79
C SER A 227 18.19 5.07 -19.69
N ARG A 228 19.15 4.77 -20.59
CA ARG A 228 19.52 5.66 -21.71
C ARG A 228 18.55 5.56 -22.89
N ASP A 229 17.90 4.41 -23.01
CA ASP A 229 16.93 4.13 -24.07
C ASP A 229 15.51 4.47 -23.58
N PRO A 230 14.77 5.38 -24.26
CA PRO A 230 13.39 5.71 -23.91
C PRO A 230 12.40 4.54 -24.07
N GLU A 231 12.72 3.56 -24.93
CA GLU A 231 11.90 2.39 -25.22
C GLU A 231 12.30 1.17 -24.35
N ALA A 232 13.19 1.34 -23.37
CA ALA A 232 13.63 0.26 -22.51
C ALA A 232 12.46 -0.38 -21.78
N THR A 233 12.46 -1.71 -21.69
CA THR A 233 11.46 -2.45 -20.92
C THR A 233 11.62 -2.13 -19.42
N PRO A 234 10.59 -1.61 -18.74
CA PRO A 234 10.67 -1.27 -17.33
C PRO A 234 10.70 -2.51 -16.45
N PHE A 235 11.22 -2.34 -15.23
CA PHE A 235 10.99 -3.30 -14.16
C PHE A 235 9.51 -3.29 -13.75
N GLU A 236 9.07 -4.35 -13.09
CA GLU A 236 7.74 -4.43 -12.53
C GLU A 236 7.51 -3.28 -11.53
N ALA A 237 6.39 -2.59 -11.67
CA ALA A 237 6.07 -1.47 -10.81
C ALA A 237 5.87 -1.95 -9.36
N ILE A 238 6.43 -1.21 -8.40
CA ILE A 238 6.13 -1.43 -6.98
C ILE A 238 4.67 -0.98 -6.76
N ARG A 239 3.77 -1.94 -6.60
CA ARG A 239 2.36 -1.68 -6.31
C ARG A 239 2.14 -1.81 -4.81
N HIS A 240 1.62 -0.75 -4.20
CA HIS A 240 1.09 -0.81 -2.84
C HIS A 240 -0.41 -1.09 -2.94
N TYR A 241 -0.83 -2.28 -2.50
CA TYR A 241 -2.23 -2.73 -2.59
C TYR A 241 -3.12 -2.14 -1.49
N SER A 242 -2.56 -1.34 -0.59
CA SER A 242 -3.31 -0.78 0.54
C SER A 242 -3.91 0.57 0.18
N GLU A 243 -5.25 0.65 0.16
CA GLU A 243 -5.94 1.94 0.05
C GLU A 243 -5.78 2.74 1.35
N PRO A 244 -5.58 4.07 1.27
CA PRO A 244 -5.61 4.92 2.45
C PRO A 244 -6.98 4.86 3.14
N VAL A 245 -6.97 4.80 4.45
CA VAL A 245 -8.20 4.63 5.26
C VAL A 245 -8.47 5.79 6.21
N VAL A 246 -7.48 6.66 6.42
CA VAL A 246 -7.59 7.89 7.23
C VAL A 246 -7.12 9.08 6.43
N THR A 247 -7.81 10.19 6.54
CA THR A 247 -7.46 11.46 5.91
C THR A 247 -7.43 12.58 6.94
N VAL A 248 -6.43 13.44 6.86
CA VAL A 248 -6.36 14.70 7.64
C VAL A 248 -6.18 15.87 6.67
N ALA A 249 -6.78 17.00 7.01
CA ALA A 249 -6.48 18.26 6.33
C ALA A 249 -5.30 18.94 7.03
N VAL A 250 -4.34 19.40 6.25
CA VAL A 250 -3.13 20.08 6.75
C VAL A 250 -2.97 21.40 6.02
N GLU A 251 -2.74 22.46 6.79
CA GLU A 251 -2.46 23.80 6.24
C GLU A 251 -1.20 24.40 6.88
N PRO A 252 -0.40 25.19 6.17
CA PRO A 252 0.73 25.87 6.78
C PRO A 252 0.24 26.97 7.71
N LYS A 253 0.85 27.11 8.90
CA LYS A 253 0.49 28.20 9.84
C LYS A 253 0.76 29.60 9.27
N SER A 254 1.62 29.71 8.26
CA SER A 254 1.94 30.98 7.59
C SER A 254 1.83 30.79 6.08
N MET A 255 1.08 31.65 5.41
CA MET A 255 0.97 31.64 3.93
C MET A 255 2.31 31.89 3.21
N LYS A 256 3.30 32.46 3.89
CA LYS A 256 4.66 32.61 3.36
C LYS A 256 5.35 31.25 3.13
N ASP A 257 4.97 30.23 3.91
CA ASP A 257 5.54 28.90 3.82
C ASP A 257 4.81 28.01 2.79
N LEU A 258 3.72 28.49 2.15
CA LEU A 258 2.90 27.71 1.23
C LEU A 258 3.69 27.07 0.07
N PRO A 259 4.62 27.76 -0.64
CA PRO A 259 5.41 27.12 -1.68
C PRO A 259 6.26 25.97 -1.15
N LYS A 260 6.94 26.19 -0.01
CA LYS A 260 7.77 25.18 0.66
C LYS A 260 6.93 23.99 1.16
N PHE A 261 5.73 24.26 1.67
CA PHE A 261 4.77 23.26 2.10
C PHE A 261 4.30 22.36 0.94
N ILE A 262 3.96 22.94 -0.21
CA ILE A 262 3.54 22.18 -1.39
C ILE A 262 4.70 21.28 -1.89
N ASP A 263 5.92 21.80 -1.93
CA ASP A 263 7.09 21.01 -2.35
C ASP A 263 7.40 19.87 -1.36
N ALA A 264 7.29 20.14 -0.06
CA ALA A 264 7.44 19.11 0.98
C ALA A 264 6.40 17.99 0.84
N LEU A 265 5.14 18.34 0.60
CA LEU A 265 4.06 17.36 0.40
C LEU A 265 4.30 16.50 -0.84
N ARG A 266 4.72 17.10 -1.95
CA ARG A 266 5.07 16.35 -3.16
C ARG A 266 6.24 15.40 -2.91
N GLY A 267 7.25 15.84 -2.18
CA GLY A 267 8.38 15.01 -1.80
C GLY A 267 7.99 13.83 -0.92
N LEU A 268 7.13 14.05 0.08
CA LEU A 268 6.61 13.00 0.95
C LEU A 268 5.77 11.97 0.16
N ALA A 269 4.89 12.42 -0.74
CA ALA A 269 4.10 11.53 -1.60
C ALA A 269 4.98 10.69 -2.55
N LYS A 270 6.10 11.23 -3.02
CA LYS A 270 7.08 10.47 -3.82
C LYS A 270 7.88 9.49 -2.99
N ALA A 271 8.17 9.84 -1.73
CA ALA A 271 8.95 9.01 -0.82
C ALA A 271 8.14 7.83 -0.27
N ASP A 272 6.83 8.00 -0.13
CA ASP A 272 5.90 7.02 0.43
C ASP A 272 4.70 6.81 -0.50
N ALA A 273 4.69 5.71 -1.21
CA ALA A 273 3.63 5.36 -2.17
C ALA A 273 2.27 5.02 -1.49
N SER A 274 2.25 4.81 -0.17
CA SER A 274 1.02 4.60 0.61
C SER A 274 0.37 5.91 1.06
N LEU A 275 1.04 7.06 0.85
CA LEU A 275 0.54 8.39 1.15
C LEU A 275 -0.07 9.04 -0.09
N GLN A 276 -1.35 9.41 -0.02
CA GLN A 276 -2.00 10.20 -1.06
C GLN A 276 -2.12 11.65 -0.62
N VAL A 277 -1.75 12.56 -1.51
CA VAL A 277 -1.77 14.00 -1.26
C VAL A 277 -2.63 14.69 -2.32
N THR A 278 -3.65 15.41 -1.86
CA THR A 278 -4.48 16.26 -2.70
C THR A 278 -4.38 17.70 -2.19
N THR A 279 -3.95 18.63 -3.03
CA THR A 279 -3.78 20.04 -2.63
C THR A 279 -4.84 20.91 -3.25
N ASN A 280 -5.45 21.78 -2.45
CA ASN A 280 -6.25 22.89 -2.94
C ASN A 280 -5.37 24.14 -2.99
N GLN A 281 -5.02 24.58 -4.19
CA GLN A 281 -4.13 25.72 -4.38
C GLN A 281 -4.79 27.06 -4.01
N GLU A 282 -6.12 27.15 -4.02
CA GLU A 282 -6.84 28.38 -3.70
C GLU A 282 -6.89 28.62 -2.19
N THR A 283 -7.12 27.56 -1.40
CA THR A 283 -7.22 27.68 0.07
C THR A 283 -5.88 27.45 0.78
N GLY A 284 -4.89 26.87 0.10
CA GLY A 284 -3.62 26.45 0.68
C GLY A 284 -3.71 25.20 1.58
N GLU A 285 -4.86 24.55 1.58
CA GLU A 285 -5.13 23.34 2.34
C GLU A 285 -4.74 22.10 1.54
N ALA A 286 -4.17 21.12 2.20
CA ALA A 286 -3.87 19.81 1.62
C ALA A 286 -4.56 18.70 2.40
N LEU A 287 -5.12 17.74 1.67
CA LEU A 287 -5.64 16.50 2.24
C LEU A 287 -4.54 15.43 2.15
N LEU A 288 -4.15 14.90 3.31
CA LEU A 288 -3.23 13.77 3.44
C LEU A 288 -4.03 12.53 3.79
N ALA A 289 -4.03 11.54 2.90
CA ALA A 289 -4.67 10.26 3.14
C ALA A 289 -3.61 9.17 3.30
N GLY A 290 -3.71 8.36 4.36
CA GLY A 290 -2.73 7.34 4.72
C GLY A 290 -3.37 6.10 5.35
N MET A 291 -2.51 5.17 5.77
CA MET A 291 -2.86 3.84 6.25
C MET A 291 -3.44 3.82 7.68
N GLY A 292 -3.36 4.92 8.40
CA GLY A 292 -3.84 5.07 9.77
C GLY A 292 -3.31 6.32 10.46
N GLU A 293 -3.79 6.54 11.69
CA GLU A 293 -3.44 7.73 12.50
C GLU A 293 -1.92 7.88 12.67
N LEU A 294 -1.25 6.83 13.14
CA LEU A 294 0.20 6.85 13.38
C LEU A 294 1.01 7.14 12.12
N HIS A 295 0.59 6.61 10.97
CA HIS A 295 1.24 6.88 9.69
C HIS A 295 1.21 8.38 9.35
N LEU A 296 0.05 9.02 9.53
CA LEU A 296 -0.12 10.45 9.27
C LEU A 296 0.59 11.31 10.32
N GLU A 297 0.58 10.93 11.59
CA GLU A 297 1.34 11.61 12.66
C GLU A 297 2.85 11.62 12.35
N ILE A 298 3.41 10.46 11.98
CA ILE A 298 4.83 10.36 11.61
C ILE A 298 5.13 11.21 10.36
N THR A 299 4.26 11.18 9.36
CA THR A 299 4.42 11.98 8.15
C THR A 299 4.42 13.48 8.45
N ILE A 300 3.49 13.94 9.30
CA ILE A 300 3.39 15.33 9.73
C ILE A 300 4.60 15.72 10.58
N PHE A 301 4.99 14.86 11.52
CA PHE A 301 6.18 15.06 12.35
C PHE A 301 7.44 15.23 11.51
N ARG A 302 7.65 14.36 10.52
CA ARG A 302 8.79 14.46 9.59
C ARG A 302 8.77 15.77 8.80
N MET A 303 7.61 16.21 8.33
CA MET A 303 7.46 17.49 7.62
C MET A 303 7.83 18.67 8.54
N GLN A 304 7.44 18.62 9.81
CA GLN A 304 7.75 19.68 10.78
C GLN A 304 9.23 19.70 11.17
N GLU A 305 9.82 18.55 11.47
CA GLU A 305 11.20 18.44 11.95
C GLU A 305 12.23 18.50 10.80
N GLU A 306 12.04 17.72 9.74
CA GLU A 306 13.01 17.64 8.64
C GLU A 306 12.92 18.85 7.69
N GLN A 307 11.71 19.40 7.47
CA GLN A 307 11.48 20.52 6.57
C GLN A 307 11.31 21.87 7.28
N ASN A 308 11.24 21.87 8.61
CA ASN A 308 11.00 23.06 9.44
C ASN A 308 9.77 23.87 8.97
N ILE A 309 8.64 23.20 8.72
CA ILE A 309 7.37 23.79 8.30
C ILE A 309 6.36 23.61 9.43
N LYS A 310 5.89 24.71 10.02
CA LYS A 310 4.83 24.67 11.04
C LYS A 310 3.47 24.53 10.37
N VAL A 311 2.75 23.46 10.70
CA VAL A 311 1.44 23.16 10.13
C VAL A 311 0.35 23.15 11.20
N LYS A 312 -0.90 23.35 10.77
CA LYS A 312 -2.12 23.10 11.50
C LYS A 312 -2.79 21.88 10.88
N VAL A 313 -3.29 20.98 11.71
CA VAL A 313 -3.85 19.69 11.31
C VAL A 313 -5.29 19.62 11.79
N SER A 314 -6.20 19.15 10.94
CA SER A 314 -7.59 18.87 11.32
C SER A 314 -7.71 17.56 12.10
N GLU A 315 -8.89 17.31 12.65
CA GLU A 315 -9.23 15.99 13.16
C GLU A 315 -9.20 14.95 12.01
N PRO A 316 -8.76 13.71 12.30
CA PRO A 316 -8.71 12.64 11.28
C PRO A 316 -10.11 12.27 10.76
N ILE A 317 -10.20 12.03 9.48
CA ILE A 317 -11.43 11.65 8.78
C ILE A 317 -11.27 10.22 8.26
N VAL A 318 -12.20 9.36 8.64
CA VAL A 318 -12.28 8.01 8.10
C VAL A 318 -12.90 8.04 6.69
N VAL A 319 -12.33 7.28 5.78
CA VAL A 319 -12.82 7.14 4.41
C VAL A 319 -13.74 5.93 4.33
N TYR A 320 -15.02 6.17 4.11
CA TYR A 320 -16.03 5.14 3.92
C TYR A 320 -16.18 4.77 2.44
N ARG A 321 -16.95 3.70 2.16
CA ARG A 321 -17.35 3.31 0.81
C ARG A 321 -18.85 3.10 0.78
N GLU A 322 -19.49 3.46 -0.35
CA GLU A 322 -20.88 3.05 -0.63
C GLU A 322 -20.88 1.73 -1.40
N SER A 323 -21.88 0.92 -1.16
CA SER A 323 -22.12 -0.31 -1.91
C SER A 323 -23.62 -0.64 -1.89
N ILE A 324 -24.00 -1.82 -2.33
CA ILE A 324 -25.37 -2.30 -2.34
C ILE A 324 -25.47 -3.68 -1.68
N GLU A 325 -26.59 -3.92 -0.99
CA GLU A 325 -26.84 -5.18 -0.30
C GLU A 325 -27.61 -6.18 -1.17
N SER A 326 -28.43 -5.69 -2.10
CA SER A 326 -29.27 -6.49 -2.96
C SER A 326 -29.14 -6.06 -4.42
N ASN A 327 -29.76 -6.80 -5.32
CA ASN A 327 -29.91 -6.39 -6.71
C ASN A 327 -31.31 -5.78 -6.98
N ASN A 328 -31.45 -5.05 -8.07
CA ASN A 328 -32.72 -4.56 -8.56
C ASN A 328 -33.07 -5.17 -9.93
N SER A 329 -32.60 -6.39 -10.20
CA SER A 329 -32.89 -7.13 -11.44
C SER A 329 -34.41 -7.24 -11.71
N GLY A 330 -34.79 -6.97 -12.95
CA GLY A 330 -36.21 -6.90 -13.36
C GLY A 330 -36.96 -5.63 -12.93
N ARG A 331 -36.26 -4.69 -12.23
CA ARG A 331 -36.81 -3.39 -11.82
C ARG A 331 -35.83 -2.27 -12.14
N PRO A 332 -35.49 -2.04 -13.42
CA PRO A 332 -34.53 -1.04 -13.79
C PRO A 332 -34.99 0.35 -13.34
N PHE A 333 -33.99 1.19 -12.99
CA PHE A 333 -34.25 2.60 -12.72
C PHE A 333 -34.17 3.40 -14.01
N GLU A 334 -35.16 4.26 -14.28
CA GLU A 334 -35.19 5.15 -15.43
C GLU A 334 -34.52 6.48 -15.11
N GLY A 335 -33.44 6.82 -15.82
CA GLY A 335 -32.87 8.15 -15.83
C GLY A 335 -33.27 8.88 -17.11
N LYS A 336 -33.74 10.11 -16.97
CA LYS A 336 -34.18 10.98 -18.07
C LYS A 336 -33.17 12.08 -18.31
N SER A 337 -32.95 12.42 -19.57
CA SER A 337 -32.17 13.61 -19.91
C SER A 337 -32.95 14.89 -19.54
N PRO A 338 -32.26 16.02 -19.23
CA PRO A 338 -32.91 17.28 -18.92
C PRO A 338 -33.93 17.74 -19.97
N ASN A 339 -33.68 17.44 -21.24
CA ASN A 339 -34.61 17.69 -22.33
C ASN A 339 -35.72 16.64 -22.45
N ARG A 340 -35.72 15.58 -21.63
CA ARG A 340 -36.67 14.43 -21.61
C ARG A 340 -36.73 13.60 -22.89
N HIS A 341 -35.83 13.79 -23.84
CA HIS A 341 -35.80 13.05 -25.10
C HIS A 341 -35.05 11.72 -25.00
N ASN A 342 -34.11 11.58 -24.04
CA ASN A 342 -33.38 10.35 -23.85
C ASN A 342 -33.72 9.72 -22.49
N ARG A 343 -33.73 8.39 -22.47
CA ARG A 343 -33.97 7.59 -21.26
C ARG A 343 -32.99 6.46 -21.21
N PHE A 344 -32.46 6.18 -20.03
CA PHE A 344 -31.57 5.06 -19.77
C PHE A 344 -32.11 4.23 -18.61
N TYR A 345 -32.13 2.92 -18.78
CA TYR A 345 -32.64 1.99 -17.81
C TYR A 345 -31.52 1.17 -17.23
N ILE A 346 -31.27 1.34 -15.93
CA ILE A 346 -30.10 0.77 -15.24
C ILE A 346 -30.55 -0.22 -14.16
N GLU A 347 -29.86 -1.35 -14.11
CA GLU A 347 -29.88 -2.31 -13.03
C GLU A 347 -28.51 -2.37 -12.36
N CYS A 348 -28.48 -2.64 -11.05
CA CYS A 348 -27.27 -2.81 -10.26
C CYS A 348 -27.30 -4.16 -9.53
N GLU A 349 -26.14 -4.81 -9.46
CA GLU A 349 -25.94 -6.07 -8.74
C GLU A 349 -24.64 -6.00 -7.93
N PRO A 350 -24.58 -6.59 -6.73
CA PRO A 350 -23.32 -6.67 -5.99
C PRO A 350 -22.36 -7.63 -6.69
N LEU A 351 -21.10 -7.23 -6.81
CA LEU A 351 -20.05 -8.10 -7.33
C LEU A 351 -19.62 -9.12 -6.26
N PRO A 352 -19.29 -10.36 -6.65
CA PRO A 352 -18.68 -11.34 -5.77
C PRO A 352 -17.36 -10.83 -5.16
N LEU A 353 -17.05 -11.24 -3.92
CA LEU A 353 -15.87 -10.78 -3.21
C LEU A 353 -14.56 -11.11 -3.95
N ASP A 354 -14.49 -12.28 -4.59
CA ASP A 354 -13.32 -12.70 -5.36
C ASP A 354 -13.07 -11.78 -6.56
N VAL A 355 -14.14 -11.31 -7.22
CA VAL A 355 -14.08 -10.33 -8.30
C VAL A 355 -13.61 -8.97 -7.78
N ILE A 356 -14.14 -8.51 -6.64
CA ILE A 356 -13.72 -7.26 -6.00
C ILE A 356 -12.24 -7.30 -5.66
N ASN A 357 -11.76 -8.41 -5.10
CA ASN A 357 -10.35 -8.60 -4.78
C ASN A 357 -9.48 -8.61 -6.04
N ALA A 358 -9.87 -9.34 -7.09
CA ALA A 358 -9.14 -9.37 -8.36
C ALA A 358 -9.06 -8.00 -9.04
N LEU A 359 -10.13 -7.18 -8.96
CA LEU A 359 -10.15 -5.80 -9.43
C LEU A 359 -9.17 -4.93 -8.61
N ARG A 360 -9.18 -5.08 -7.29
CA ARG A 360 -8.28 -4.36 -6.37
C ARG A 360 -6.81 -4.73 -6.58
N GLU A 361 -6.51 -5.99 -6.83
CA GLU A 361 -5.17 -6.52 -7.10
C GLU A 361 -4.65 -6.15 -8.50
N GLY A 362 -5.51 -5.52 -9.33
CA GLY A 362 -5.14 -5.02 -10.64
C GLY A 362 -5.03 -6.11 -11.73
N HIS A 363 -5.72 -7.25 -11.55
CA HIS A 363 -5.85 -8.27 -12.61
C HIS A 363 -6.56 -7.73 -13.84
N PHE A 364 -7.30 -6.62 -13.69
CA PHE A 364 -8.00 -5.92 -14.74
C PHE A 364 -7.51 -4.46 -14.83
N GLY A 365 -7.40 -3.94 -16.05
CA GLY A 365 -7.06 -2.54 -16.27
C GLY A 365 -8.22 -1.62 -15.86
N ASP A 366 -7.92 -0.51 -15.18
CA ASP A 366 -8.92 0.53 -14.87
C ASP A 366 -9.20 1.42 -16.08
N GLY A 367 -10.44 1.87 -16.23
CA GLY A 367 -10.88 2.77 -17.30
C GLY A 367 -11.76 2.14 -18.37
N PRO A 368 -11.95 2.84 -19.52
CA PRO A 368 -12.75 2.35 -20.64
C PRO A 368 -12.14 1.10 -21.28
N VAL A 369 -12.94 0.04 -21.46
CA VAL A 369 -12.51 -1.19 -22.13
C VAL A 369 -12.76 -1.09 -23.63
N ARG A 370 -11.73 -1.16 -24.47
CA ARG A 370 -11.89 -1.10 -25.92
C ARG A 370 -12.68 -2.30 -26.43
N THR A 371 -13.50 -2.10 -27.46
CA THR A 371 -14.36 -3.16 -28.02
C THR A 371 -13.59 -4.42 -28.43
N LYS A 372 -12.36 -4.26 -28.95
CA LYS A 372 -11.48 -5.38 -29.31
C LYS A 372 -11.02 -6.20 -28.11
N ASP A 373 -10.86 -5.55 -26.94
CA ASP A 373 -10.31 -6.13 -25.72
C ASP A 373 -11.44 -6.70 -24.81
N ALA A 374 -12.70 -6.32 -25.06
CA ALA A 374 -13.86 -6.73 -24.27
C ALA A 374 -14.06 -8.26 -24.20
N LYS A 375 -13.74 -8.97 -25.30
CA LYS A 375 -13.82 -10.44 -25.35
C LYS A 375 -12.80 -11.11 -24.40
N GLU A 376 -11.59 -10.61 -24.38
CA GLU A 376 -10.52 -11.13 -23.50
C GLU A 376 -10.84 -10.79 -22.04
N THR A 377 -11.21 -9.53 -21.77
CA THR A 377 -11.61 -9.08 -20.45
C THR A 377 -12.79 -9.91 -19.91
N GLY A 378 -13.82 -10.16 -20.73
CA GLY A 378 -14.94 -11.00 -20.35
C GLY A 378 -14.57 -12.48 -20.07
N ASN A 379 -13.57 -13.02 -20.76
CA ASN A 379 -13.06 -14.36 -20.47
C ASN A 379 -12.35 -14.38 -19.10
N LYS A 380 -11.56 -13.37 -18.77
CA LYS A 380 -10.90 -13.23 -17.45
C LYS A 380 -11.92 -13.13 -16.31
N PHE A 381 -13.00 -12.35 -16.47
CA PHE A 381 -14.08 -12.31 -15.47
C PHE A 381 -14.79 -13.66 -15.27
N ALA A 382 -14.90 -14.46 -16.33
CA ALA A 382 -15.48 -15.80 -16.23
C ALA A 382 -14.66 -16.77 -15.37
N GLU A 383 -13.34 -16.57 -15.26
CA GLU A 383 -12.47 -17.33 -14.35
C GLU A 383 -12.83 -17.10 -12.88
N PHE A 384 -13.43 -15.94 -12.56
CA PHE A 384 -13.93 -15.58 -11.24
C PHE A 384 -15.45 -15.84 -11.09
N GLY A 385 -16.04 -16.67 -11.97
CA GLY A 385 -17.44 -17.12 -11.87
C GLY A 385 -18.49 -16.15 -12.41
N MET A 386 -18.09 -15.06 -13.09
CA MET A 386 -19.02 -14.14 -13.73
C MET A 386 -19.57 -14.69 -15.05
N ASP A 387 -20.81 -14.27 -15.41
CA ASP A 387 -21.38 -14.64 -16.72
C ASP A 387 -20.53 -14.12 -17.86
N LYS A 388 -19.98 -15.04 -18.63
CA LYS A 388 -19.05 -14.75 -19.73
C LYS A 388 -19.68 -13.90 -20.84
N ASP A 389 -20.94 -14.16 -21.19
CA ASP A 389 -21.60 -13.47 -22.30
C ASP A 389 -22.01 -12.04 -21.90
N LEU A 390 -22.36 -11.84 -20.63
CA LEU A 390 -22.60 -10.52 -20.06
C LEU A 390 -21.28 -9.72 -20.00
N MET A 391 -20.21 -10.32 -19.47
CA MET A 391 -18.94 -9.61 -19.27
C MET A 391 -18.20 -9.29 -20.56
N ARG A 392 -18.51 -9.96 -21.67
CA ARG A 392 -18.01 -9.57 -23.01
C ARG A 392 -18.60 -8.26 -23.54
N LYS A 393 -19.64 -7.75 -22.89
CA LYS A 393 -20.31 -6.49 -23.23
C LYS A 393 -19.85 -5.33 -22.33
N ILE A 394 -18.71 -5.50 -21.65
CA ILE A 394 -18.14 -4.51 -20.73
C ILE A 394 -17.80 -3.21 -21.45
N TYR A 395 -18.16 -2.09 -20.83
CA TYR A 395 -17.86 -0.74 -21.28
C TYR A 395 -16.69 -0.12 -20.52
N ALA A 396 -16.70 -0.25 -19.20
CA ALA A 396 -15.66 0.35 -18.36
C ALA A 396 -15.53 -0.37 -17.01
N ILE A 397 -14.36 -0.22 -16.43
CA ILE A 397 -14.06 -0.55 -15.03
C ILE A 397 -13.65 0.75 -14.35
N HIS A 398 -14.18 1.03 -13.16
CA HIS A 398 -13.75 2.15 -12.33
C HIS A 398 -13.53 1.68 -10.89
N GLY A 399 -12.27 1.56 -10.49
CA GLY A 399 -11.89 0.94 -9.22
C GLY A 399 -12.40 -0.50 -9.14
N THR A 400 -13.29 -0.76 -8.20
CA THR A 400 -13.92 -2.09 -8.03
C THR A 400 -15.33 -2.17 -8.62
N ASN A 401 -15.73 -1.24 -9.50
CA ASN A 401 -17.04 -1.21 -10.11
C ASN A 401 -16.96 -1.48 -11.61
N VAL A 402 -17.97 -2.14 -12.16
CA VAL A 402 -17.99 -2.57 -13.55
C VAL A 402 -19.25 -2.07 -14.24
N PHE A 403 -19.12 -1.54 -15.46
CA PHE A 403 -20.23 -1.08 -16.28
C PHE A 403 -20.35 -1.94 -17.54
N VAL A 404 -21.53 -2.54 -17.75
CA VAL A 404 -21.81 -3.39 -18.91
C VAL A 404 -23.01 -2.90 -19.70
N ASN A 405 -22.98 -3.10 -21.02
CA ASN A 405 -24.10 -2.83 -21.90
C ASN A 405 -24.86 -4.12 -22.21
N ASP A 406 -25.99 -4.33 -21.56
CA ASP A 406 -26.84 -5.50 -21.78
C ASP A 406 -28.07 -5.20 -22.66
N THR A 407 -28.04 -4.10 -23.39
CA THR A 407 -29.14 -3.75 -24.32
C THR A 407 -29.12 -4.60 -25.59
N LYS A 408 -30.26 -4.64 -26.26
CA LYS A 408 -30.41 -5.31 -27.58
C LYS A 408 -30.95 -4.33 -28.62
N GLY A 409 -30.16 -4.11 -29.68
CA GLY A 409 -30.63 -3.43 -30.88
C GLY A 409 -30.95 -1.93 -30.73
N ILE A 410 -30.37 -1.21 -29.80
CA ILE A 410 -30.59 0.22 -29.61
C ILE A 410 -29.80 1.01 -30.66
N GLN A 411 -30.49 1.80 -31.48
CA GLN A 411 -29.87 2.66 -32.46
C GLN A 411 -29.08 3.82 -31.79
N ASN A 412 -27.96 4.23 -32.41
CA ASN A 412 -27.13 5.36 -32.00
C ASN A 412 -26.51 5.24 -30.58
N LEU A 413 -26.64 4.11 -29.89
CA LEU A 413 -26.11 3.92 -28.53
C LEU A 413 -24.58 4.06 -28.49
N HIS A 414 -23.90 3.62 -29.55
CA HIS A 414 -22.43 3.67 -29.63
C HIS A 414 -21.89 5.10 -29.62
N GLU A 415 -22.64 6.08 -30.12
CA GLU A 415 -22.25 7.50 -30.13
C GLU A 415 -22.26 8.12 -28.73
N THR A 416 -23.06 7.56 -27.82
CA THR A 416 -23.20 8.05 -26.44
C THR A 416 -22.33 7.28 -25.45
N ARG A 417 -21.55 6.30 -25.92
CA ARG A 417 -20.78 5.40 -25.06
C ARG A 417 -19.87 6.13 -24.08
N GLU A 418 -19.04 7.03 -24.56
CA GLU A 418 -18.09 7.78 -23.71
C GLU A 418 -18.82 8.65 -22.68
N LEU A 419 -19.94 9.26 -23.07
CA LEU A 419 -20.77 10.06 -22.17
C LEU A 419 -21.44 9.21 -21.09
N MET A 420 -21.84 7.97 -21.43
CA MET A 420 -22.38 7.02 -20.45
C MET A 420 -21.31 6.58 -19.46
N ILE A 421 -20.10 6.32 -19.92
CA ILE A 421 -18.95 5.97 -19.06
C ILE A 421 -18.62 7.13 -18.12
N GLU A 422 -18.68 8.38 -18.59
CA GLU A 422 -18.47 9.57 -17.75
C GLU A 422 -19.53 9.66 -16.65
N GLY A 423 -20.82 9.49 -16.99
CA GLY A 423 -21.91 9.46 -16.01
C GLY A 423 -21.79 8.34 -14.97
N PHE A 424 -21.32 7.17 -15.37
CA PHE A 424 -20.98 6.07 -14.48
C PHE A 424 -19.81 6.43 -13.55
N ASN A 425 -18.73 6.98 -14.10
CA ASN A 425 -17.55 7.37 -13.34
C ASN A 425 -17.87 8.44 -12.28
N ASP A 426 -18.78 9.37 -12.58
CA ASP A 426 -19.23 10.38 -11.61
C ASP A 426 -19.85 9.73 -10.38
N VAL A 427 -20.67 8.68 -10.58
CA VAL A 427 -21.30 7.96 -9.46
C VAL A 427 -20.30 7.08 -8.72
N CYS A 428 -19.35 6.46 -9.43
CA CYS A 428 -18.28 5.71 -8.78
C CYS A 428 -17.45 6.57 -7.82
N LYS A 429 -17.25 7.84 -8.15
CA LYS A 429 -16.53 8.81 -7.29
C LYS A 429 -17.41 9.34 -6.15
N LYS A 430 -18.72 9.52 -6.41
CA LYS A 430 -19.68 10.12 -5.47
C LYS A 430 -21.00 9.38 -5.52
N GLY A 431 -21.15 8.39 -4.64
CA GLY A 431 -22.37 7.60 -4.49
C GLY A 431 -23.58 8.44 -4.06
N PRO A 432 -24.80 7.88 -4.13
CA PRO A 432 -26.02 8.63 -3.84
C PRO A 432 -26.30 8.84 -2.35
N THR A 433 -25.73 8.03 -1.46
CA THR A 433 -26.10 7.99 -0.03
C THR A 433 -25.40 9.08 0.79
N ALA A 434 -24.09 9.16 0.69
CA ALA A 434 -23.25 10.10 1.45
C ALA A 434 -22.12 10.73 0.61
N GLU A 435 -22.21 10.66 -0.70
CA GLU A 435 -21.15 11.05 -1.65
C GLU A 435 -19.79 10.42 -1.34
N GLU A 436 -19.81 9.17 -0.80
CA GLU A 436 -18.60 8.36 -0.68
C GLU A 436 -18.36 7.56 -1.97
N PRO A 437 -17.11 7.16 -2.27
CA PRO A 437 -16.84 6.34 -3.46
C PRO A 437 -17.58 5.01 -3.44
N LEU A 438 -18.12 4.60 -4.60
CA LEU A 438 -18.83 3.34 -4.78
C LEU A 438 -17.84 2.18 -4.84
N MET A 439 -18.21 1.02 -4.29
CA MET A 439 -17.40 -0.19 -4.24
C MET A 439 -18.21 -1.45 -4.54
N GLY A 440 -17.67 -2.30 -5.42
CA GLY A 440 -18.18 -3.65 -5.65
C GLY A 440 -19.54 -3.73 -6.33
N VAL A 441 -19.84 -2.84 -7.27
CA VAL A 441 -21.13 -2.78 -7.97
C VAL A 441 -20.95 -3.09 -9.45
N LEU A 442 -21.74 -4.05 -9.95
CA LEU A 442 -21.96 -4.26 -11.37
C LEU A 442 -23.15 -3.40 -11.81
N VAL A 443 -22.91 -2.46 -12.70
CA VAL A 443 -23.93 -1.58 -13.30
C VAL A 443 -24.27 -2.10 -14.69
N ARG A 444 -25.53 -2.40 -14.94
CA ARG A 444 -26.03 -2.94 -16.22
C ARG A 444 -26.95 -1.95 -16.88
N LEU A 445 -26.60 -1.51 -18.08
CA LEU A 445 -27.54 -0.81 -18.96
C LEU A 445 -28.41 -1.86 -19.66
N VAL A 446 -29.70 -1.98 -19.27
CA VAL A 446 -30.56 -3.02 -19.78
C VAL A 446 -31.44 -2.55 -20.94
N ASP A 447 -31.77 -1.26 -21.01
CA ASP A 447 -32.50 -0.64 -22.12
C ASP A 447 -32.14 0.86 -22.23
N ALA A 448 -32.39 1.44 -23.41
CA ALA A 448 -32.29 2.88 -23.63
C ALA A 448 -33.21 3.36 -24.74
N LYS A 449 -33.72 4.59 -24.60
CA LYS A 449 -34.45 5.30 -25.65
C LYS A 449 -33.71 6.59 -25.96
N LEU A 450 -33.23 6.71 -27.19
CA LEU A 450 -32.45 7.82 -27.64
C LEU A 450 -33.15 8.61 -28.73
N HIS A 451 -33.02 9.92 -28.70
CA HIS A 451 -33.51 10.79 -29.77
C HIS A 451 -32.71 10.56 -31.06
N GLU A 452 -33.35 10.64 -32.22
CA GLU A 452 -32.70 10.40 -33.51
C GLU A 452 -31.62 11.46 -33.85
N ASP A 453 -31.89 12.71 -33.48
CA ASP A 453 -30.95 13.81 -33.70
C ASP A 453 -29.84 13.87 -32.63
N ALA A 454 -28.59 13.89 -33.09
CA ALA A 454 -27.39 13.94 -32.24
C ALA A 454 -27.32 15.16 -31.31
N ILE A 455 -27.88 16.31 -31.72
CA ILE A 455 -27.93 17.55 -30.92
C ILE A 455 -28.61 17.28 -29.56
N HIS A 456 -29.60 16.39 -29.52
CA HIS A 456 -30.35 16.06 -28.31
C HIS A 456 -29.67 15.00 -27.45
N ARG A 457 -28.52 14.43 -27.88
CA ARG A 457 -27.77 13.38 -27.18
C ARG A 457 -26.40 13.86 -26.65
N GLY A 458 -26.15 15.16 -26.65
CA GLY A 458 -24.90 15.74 -26.21
C GLY A 458 -24.58 15.53 -24.71
N PRO A 459 -23.37 15.93 -24.27
CA PRO A 459 -22.90 15.72 -22.87
C PRO A 459 -23.86 16.24 -21.81
N ALA A 460 -24.40 17.46 -22.01
CA ALA A 460 -25.34 18.09 -21.08
C ALA A 460 -26.69 17.33 -20.93
N GLN A 461 -26.97 16.38 -21.81
CA GLN A 461 -28.18 15.57 -21.77
C GLN A 461 -27.90 14.14 -21.28
N THR A 462 -26.87 13.50 -21.83
CA THR A 462 -26.59 12.08 -21.58
C THR A 462 -25.93 11.85 -20.22
N ILE A 463 -24.91 12.65 -19.86
CA ILE A 463 -24.17 12.46 -18.60
C ILE A 463 -25.09 12.56 -17.36
N PRO A 464 -25.93 13.63 -17.21
CA PRO A 464 -26.85 13.71 -16.07
C PRO A 464 -27.88 12.59 -16.05
N ALA A 465 -28.41 12.17 -17.22
CA ALA A 465 -29.40 11.11 -17.31
C ALA A 465 -28.83 9.76 -16.81
N VAL A 466 -27.64 9.39 -17.27
CA VAL A 466 -26.97 8.15 -16.83
C VAL A 466 -26.56 8.24 -15.36
N ARG A 467 -26.01 9.35 -14.92
CA ARG A 467 -25.66 9.58 -13.51
C ARG A 467 -26.88 9.40 -12.60
N ASN A 468 -28.03 10.00 -12.95
CA ASN A 468 -29.25 9.85 -12.18
C ASN A 468 -29.80 8.43 -12.24
N ALA A 469 -29.72 7.77 -13.40
CA ALA A 469 -30.12 6.37 -13.54
C ALA A 469 -29.30 5.45 -12.63
N VAL A 470 -27.97 5.59 -12.61
CA VAL A 470 -27.10 4.78 -11.76
C VAL A 470 -27.34 5.08 -10.28
N LYS A 471 -27.45 6.36 -9.88
CA LYS A 471 -27.74 6.74 -8.50
C LYS A 471 -29.07 6.16 -8.01
N GLY A 472 -30.12 6.29 -8.80
CA GLY A 472 -31.43 5.73 -8.47
C GLY A 472 -31.43 4.19 -8.40
N ALA A 473 -30.70 3.53 -9.31
CA ALA A 473 -30.54 2.08 -9.30
C ALA A 473 -29.79 1.58 -8.04
N VAL A 474 -28.74 2.28 -7.63
CA VAL A 474 -27.99 1.98 -6.39
C VAL A 474 -28.90 2.11 -5.16
N LEU A 475 -29.70 3.16 -5.05
CA LEU A 475 -30.64 3.32 -3.94
C LEU A 475 -31.72 2.21 -3.95
N ARG A 476 -32.25 1.86 -5.13
CA ARG A 476 -33.23 0.77 -5.30
C ARG A 476 -32.67 -0.60 -4.93
N ALA A 477 -31.37 -0.79 -5.12
CA ALA A 477 -30.64 -2.00 -4.74
C ALA A 477 -30.23 -2.01 -3.25
N ARG A 478 -30.80 -1.16 -2.41
CA ARG A 478 -30.49 -0.97 -0.99
C ARG A 478 -29.05 -0.60 -0.76
N SER A 479 -28.74 0.68 -0.91
CA SER A 479 -27.38 1.16 -0.64
C SER A 479 -26.98 0.96 0.82
N VAL A 480 -25.72 0.60 1.04
CA VAL A 480 -25.08 0.38 2.34
C VAL A 480 -23.76 1.10 2.41
N ILE A 481 -23.29 1.36 3.62
CA ILE A 481 -21.97 1.93 3.88
C ILE A 481 -21.03 0.81 4.33
N TYR A 482 -19.80 0.85 3.83
CA TYR A 482 -18.70 0.00 4.26
C TYR A 482 -17.68 0.86 5.01
N GLU A 483 -17.26 0.37 6.17
CA GLU A 483 -16.22 0.99 7.00
C GLU A 483 -14.89 0.26 6.83
N PRO A 484 -13.75 0.98 6.84
CA PRO A 484 -12.44 0.36 6.79
C PRO A 484 -12.13 -0.33 8.11
N MET A 485 -11.53 -1.52 8.00
CA MET A 485 -11.08 -2.34 9.11
C MET A 485 -9.56 -2.47 9.11
N GLN A 486 -9.01 -2.71 10.28
CA GLN A 486 -7.60 -3.08 10.43
C GLN A 486 -7.46 -4.37 11.25
N ASN A 487 -6.59 -5.26 10.80
CA ASN A 487 -6.10 -6.36 11.63
C ASN A 487 -5.22 -5.76 12.72
N ILE A 488 -5.39 -6.22 13.93
CA ILE A 488 -4.59 -5.78 15.08
C ILE A 488 -3.99 -6.97 15.78
N ARG A 489 -2.71 -6.85 16.14
CA ARG A 489 -2.03 -7.77 17.01
C ARG A 489 -1.43 -7.01 18.17
N ILE A 490 -1.73 -7.45 19.40
CA ILE A 490 -1.24 -6.82 20.62
C ILE A 490 -0.54 -7.89 21.45
N ASP A 491 0.75 -7.73 21.66
CA ASP A 491 1.55 -8.60 22.52
C ASP A 491 1.71 -7.91 23.89
N ALA A 492 1.26 -8.57 24.96
CA ALA A 492 1.29 -8.02 26.31
C ALA A 492 1.54 -9.11 27.36
N PRO A 493 2.09 -8.77 28.54
CA PRO A 493 2.18 -9.69 29.68
C PRO A 493 0.79 -10.17 30.12
N ASN A 494 0.72 -11.42 30.60
CA ASN A 494 -0.54 -12.06 31.00
C ASN A 494 -1.32 -11.30 32.08
N ASP A 495 -0.62 -10.60 32.97
CA ASP A 495 -1.23 -9.83 34.08
C ASP A 495 -2.00 -8.61 33.62
N VAL A 496 -1.71 -8.05 32.44
CA VAL A 496 -2.41 -6.88 31.87
C VAL A 496 -3.33 -7.23 30.71
N ILE A 497 -3.36 -8.48 30.27
CA ILE A 497 -4.11 -8.90 29.09
C ILE A 497 -5.61 -8.60 29.19
N GLY A 498 -6.19 -8.70 30.38
CA GLY A 498 -7.59 -8.36 30.63
C GLY A 498 -7.93 -6.88 30.37
N GLY A 499 -7.00 -5.98 30.66
CA GLY A 499 -7.12 -4.55 30.30
C GLY A 499 -7.06 -4.33 28.81
N VAL A 500 -6.11 -5.02 28.14
CA VAL A 500 -5.92 -4.95 26.68
C VAL A 500 -7.14 -5.46 25.92
N THR A 501 -7.67 -6.62 26.30
CA THR A 501 -8.86 -7.21 25.65
C THR A 501 -10.10 -6.36 25.85
N ARG A 502 -10.28 -5.78 27.05
CA ARG A 502 -11.37 -4.86 27.36
C ARG A 502 -11.28 -3.61 26.47
N GLU A 503 -10.11 -3.01 26.34
CA GLU A 503 -9.92 -1.82 25.51
C GLU A 503 -10.27 -2.10 24.04
N LEU A 504 -9.80 -3.20 23.47
CA LEU A 504 -10.12 -3.61 22.11
C LEU A 504 -11.64 -3.83 21.93
N THR A 505 -12.29 -4.53 22.86
CA THR A 505 -13.73 -4.84 22.78
C THR A 505 -14.59 -3.59 22.91
N THR A 506 -14.21 -2.63 23.78
CA THR A 506 -14.92 -1.36 23.95
C THR A 506 -14.94 -0.55 22.65
N ARG A 507 -13.93 -0.74 21.79
CA ARG A 507 -13.77 -0.09 20.49
C ARG A 507 -14.31 -0.92 19.33
N ARG A 508 -15.32 -1.73 19.56
CA ARG A 508 -15.93 -2.63 18.56
C ARG A 508 -14.93 -3.65 17.94
N GLY A 509 -13.79 -3.87 18.61
CA GLY A 509 -12.81 -4.83 18.16
C GLY A 509 -13.30 -6.26 18.34
N ILE A 510 -13.00 -7.10 17.36
CA ILE A 510 -13.32 -8.54 17.35
C ILE A 510 -12.04 -9.30 17.61
N ILE A 511 -12.00 -10.07 18.69
CA ILE A 511 -10.86 -10.93 19.01
C ILE A 511 -11.05 -12.25 18.26
N GLU A 512 -10.09 -12.60 17.40
CA GLU A 512 -10.09 -13.83 16.60
C GLU A 512 -9.29 -14.95 17.28
N ASP A 513 -8.16 -14.60 17.93
CA ASP A 513 -7.29 -15.56 18.59
C ASP A 513 -6.51 -14.91 19.74
N MET A 514 -6.12 -15.70 20.72
CA MET A 514 -5.34 -15.22 21.86
C MET A 514 -4.30 -16.27 22.31
N PRO A 515 -3.26 -16.54 21.51
CA PRO A 515 -2.21 -17.48 21.90
C PRO A 515 -1.41 -16.95 23.10
N VAL A 516 -1.18 -17.85 24.06
CA VAL A 516 -0.36 -17.57 25.25
C VAL A 516 0.96 -18.32 25.10
N ASP A 517 2.07 -17.62 25.32
CA ASP A 517 3.42 -18.18 25.24
C ASP A 517 4.27 -17.71 26.44
N GLY A 518 4.47 -18.60 27.41
CA GLY A 518 5.19 -18.26 28.62
C GLY A 518 4.46 -17.19 29.44
N GLY A 519 5.10 -16.08 29.72
CA GLY A 519 4.54 -14.96 30.49
C GLY A 519 3.79 -13.90 29.64
N THR A 520 3.66 -14.10 28.33
CA THR A 520 3.04 -13.15 27.38
C THR A 520 1.87 -13.77 26.64
N ALA A 521 0.84 -12.98 26.38
CA ALA A 521 -0.25 -13.34 25.48
C ALA A 521 -0.29 -12.36 24.28
N SER A 522 -0.68 -12.89 23.12
CA SER A 522 -0.90 -12.10 21.91
C SER A 522 -2.39 -12.04 21.65
N VAL A 523 -2.99 -10.86 21.64
CA VAL A 523 -4.38 -10.66 21.20
C VAL A 523 -4.35 -10.39 19.70
N ILE A 524 -4.99 -11.23 18.91
CA ILE A 524 -5.11 -11.11 17.45
C ILE A 524 -6.58 -10.86 17.16
N GLY A 525 -6.86 -9.83 16.35
CA GLY A 525 -8.23 -9.47 16.06
C GLY A 525 -8.36 -8.40 14.98
N LYS A 526 -9.57 -7.87 14.84
CA LYS A 526 -9.91 -6.80 13.91
C LYS A 526 -10.59 -5.66 14.64
N MET A 527 -10.33 -4.43 14.20
CA MET A 527 -10.93 -3.23 14.76
C MET A 527 -11.31 -2.25 13.64
N PRO A 528 -12.48 -1.57 13.74
CA PRO A 528 -12.79 -0.48 12.81
C PRO A 528 -11.78 0.67 12.93
N VAL A 529 -11.37 1.22 11.79
CA VAL A 529 -10.45 2.36 11.78
C VAL A 529 -11.05 3.58 12.49
N ALA A 530 -12.38 3.77 12.41
CA ALA A 530 -13.09 4.83 13.12
C ALA A 530 -12.89 4.79 14.65
N GLU A 531 -12.66 3.61 15.21
CA GLU A 531 -12.46 3.41 16.65
C GLU A 531 -10.97 3.36 17.04
N SER A 532 -10.06 3.49 16.07
CA SER A 532 -8.61 3.43 16.35
C SER A 532 -8.03 4.75 16.88
N PHE A 533 -8.74 5.86 16.73
CA PHE A 533 -8.25 7.15 17.18
C PHE A 533 -8.07 7.20 18.70
N GLY A 534 -6.89 7.66 19.13
CA GLY A 534 -6.50 7.67 20.54
C GLY A 534 -6.18 6.29 21.13
N PHE A 535 -6.32 5.21 20.37
CA PHE A 535 -6.04 3.84 20.84
C PHE A 535 -4.63 3.69 21.42
N SER A 536 -3.63 4.35 20.82
CA SER A 536 -2.25 4.32 21.30
C SER A 536 -2.09 4.74 22.76
N ASN A 537 -2.83 5.77 23.18
CA ASN A 537 -2.77 6.26 24.57
C ASN A 537 -3.51 5.33 25.53
N ASP A 538 -4.69 4.87 25.12
CA ASP A 538 -5.53 4.03 25.98
C ASP A 538 -4.94 2.64 26.18
N ILE A 539 -4.36 2.03 25.13
CA ILE A 539 -3.67 0.75 25.25
C ILE A 539 -2.39 0.84 26.10
N ARG A 540 -1.66 1.98 26.03
CA ARG A 540 -0.53 2.22 26.93
C ARG A 540 -0.98 2.32 28.39
N ALA A 541 -2.06 3.03 28.65
CA ALA A 541 -2.64 3.13 29.98
C ALA A 541 -3.13 1.76 30.49
N ALA A 542 -3.89 1.03 29.68
CA ALA A 542 -4.42 -0.30 30.02
C ALA A 542 -3.33 -1.35 30.29
N SER A 543 -2.19 -1.24 29.59
CA SER A 543 -1.06 -2.18 29.70
C SER A 543 0.08 -1.69 30.59
N GLN A 544 -0.05 -0.51 31.23
CA GLN A 544 1.05 0.13 31.97
C GLN A 544 2.31 0.35 31.11
N GLY A 545 2.13 0.66 29.84
CA GLY A 545 3.20 0.85 28.85
C GLY A 545 3.89 -0.42 28.37
N ARG A 546 3.40 -1.61 28.76
CA ARG A 546 4.06 -2.91 28.47
C ARG A 546 3.53 -3.62 27.22
N ALA A 547 2.43 -3.18 26.64
CA ALA A 547 1.93 -3.73 25.38
C ALA A 547 2.71 -3.19 24.19
N VAL A 548 2.91 -4.08 23.21
CA VAL A 548 3.42 -3.74 21.88
C VAL A 548 2.36 -4.17 20.88
N TRP A 549 2.00 -3.30 19.93
CA TRP A 549 0.98 -3.62 18.95
C TRP A 549 1.40 -3.18 17.55
N ASN A 550 0.81 -3.81 16.57
CA ASN A 550 0.85 -3.39 15.17
C ASN A 550 -0.55 -3.52 14.56
N THR A 551 -0.78 -2.73 13.53
CA THR A 551 -2.03 -2.75 12.75
C THR A 551 -1.71 -2.86 11.27
N GLU A 552 -2.57 -3.57 10.54
CA GLU A 552 -2.51 -3.73 9.08
C GLU A 552 -3.90 -3.51 8.50
N ASN A 553 -3.99 -2.97 7.28
CA ASN A 553 -5.28 -2.80 6.62
C ASN A 553 -5.95 -4.16 6.38
N ALA A 554 -7.20 -4.30 6.82
CA ALA A 554 -8.01 -5.51 6.63
C ALA A 554 -9.13 -5.31 5.58
N GLY A 555 -9.06 -4.23 4.79
CA GLY A 555 -10.06 -3.91 3.80
C GLY A 555 -11.31 -3.24 4.40
N PHE A 556 -12.44 -3.44 3.74
CA PHE A 556 -13.71 -2.81 4.11
C PHE A 556 -14.73 -3.87 4.51
N VAL A 557 -15.52 -3.57 5.53
CA VAL A 557 -16.62 -4.42 6.02
C VAL A 557 -17.90 -3.57 6.08
N GLN A 558 -19.05 -4.18 5.81
CA GLN A 558 -20.33 -3.50 5.90
C GLN A 558 -20.56 -2.95 7.30
N LEU A 559 -20.89 -1.67 7.39
CA LEU A 559 -21.25 -1.01 8.64
C LEU A 559 -22.50 -1.68 9.25
N PRO A 560 -22.50 -1.98 10.56
CA PRO A 560 -23.70 -2.51 11.23
C PRO A 560 -24.93 -1.63 10.98
N HIS A 561 -26.07 -2.24 10.65
CA HIS A 561 -27.31 -1.53 10.35
C HIS A 561 -27.73 -0.53 11.43
N ALA A 562 -27.48 -0.85 12.70
CA ALA A 562 -27.78 0.05 13.83
C ALA A 562 -27.00 1.39 13.77
N LEU A 563 -25.85 1.41 13.11
CA LEU A 563 -24.99 2.59 12.98
C LEU A 563 -25.20 3.33 11.64
N PHE A 564 -25.85 2.71 10.67
CA PHE A 564 -26.00 3.24 9.31
C PHE A 564 -26.52 4.67 9.26
N HIS A 565 -27.63 4.95 9.90
CA HIS A 565 -28.25 6.30 9.88
C HIS A 565 -27.38 7.33 10.57
N LYS A 566 -26.80 6.99 11.73
CA LYS A 566 -25.93 7.88 12.50
C LYS A 566 -24.69 8.25 11.70
N VAL A 567 -23.93 7.25 11.25
CA VAL A 567 -22.68 7.46 10.52
C VAL A 567 -22.92 8.17 9.18
N THR A 568 -24.00 7.81 8.47
CA THR A 568 -24.37 8.48 7.20
C THR A 568 -24.68 9.96 7.43
N ALA A 569 -25.44 10.29 8.48
CA ALA A 569 -25.75 11.69 8.83
C ALA A 569 -24.46 12.47 9.17
N GLU A 570 -23.54 11.90 9.96
CA GLU A 570 -22.25 12.49 10.30
C GLU A 570 -21.38 12.75 9.04
N ILE A 571 -21.32 11.78 8.11
CA ILE A 571 -20.58 11.96 6.85
C ILE A 571 -21.21 13.07 6.01
N ARG A 572 -22.54 13.09 5.89
CA ARG A 572 -23.26 14.10 5.11
C ARG A 572 -23.10 15.50 5.71
N GLN A 573 -23.23 15.64 7.02
CA GLN A 573 -23.03 16.90 7.73
C GLN A 573 -21.61 17.45 7.51
N ARG A 574 -20.61 16.60 7.63
CA ARG A 574 -19.20 16.94 7.36
C ARG A 574 -18.97 17.46 5.94
N LYS A 575 -19.68 16.90 4.96
CA LYS A 575 -19.63 17.33 3.55
C LYS A 575 -20.54 18.51 3.22
N GLY A 576 -21.22 19.10 4.19
CA GLY A 576 -22.16 20.19 4.00
C GLY A 576 -23.44 19.79 3.26
N LEU A 577 -23.76 18.49 3.23
CA LEU A 577 -24.99 17.95 2.64
C LEU A 577 -26.13 17.97 3.65
N LYS A 578 -27.37 17.90 3.16
CA LYS A 578 -28.54 17.71 4.04
C LYS A 578 -28.38 16.37 4.77
N GLU A 579 -28.76 16.29 6.04
CA GLU A 579 -28.66 15.06 6.84
C GLU A 579 -29.52 13.92 6.25
N GLU A 580 -30.64 14.26 5.66
CA GLU A 580 -31.56 13.30 5.06
C GLU A 580 -30.96 12.66 3.81
N ILE A 581 -31.00 11.32 3.76
CA ILE A 581 -30.51 10.54 2.63
C ILE A 581 -31.48 10.75 1.45
N PRO A 582 -31.01 11.07 0.23
CA PRO A 582 -31.87 11.18 -0.94
C PRO A 582 -32.63 9.88 -1.21
N GLY A 583 -33.92 9.98 -1.47
CA GLY A 583 -34.71 8.85 -1.96
C GLY A 583 -34.62 8.70 -3.48
N GLU A 584 -35.10 7.58 -4.01
CA GLU A 584 -35.16 7.32 -5.47
C GLU A 584 -35.83 8.46 -6.24
N ALA A 585 -36.90 9.06 -5.65
CA ALA A 585 -37.65 10.15 -6.28
C ALA A 585 -36.79 11.37 -6.63
N ASN A 586 -35.71 11.61 -5.93
CA ASN A 586 -34.78 12.72 -6.20
C ASN A 586 -34.01 12.59 -7.52
N TYR A 587 -34.04 11.41 -8.13
CA TYR A 587 -33.31 11.10 -9.37
C TYR A 587 -34.25 10.71 -10.54
N GLN A 588 -35.56 10.83 -10.36
CA GLN A 588 -36.57 10.47 -11.40
C GLN A 588 -36.86 11.59 -12.40
N ASP A 589 -36.56 12.84 -12.05
CA ASP A 589 -36.91 14.05 -12.87
C ASP A 589 -35.78 14.47 -13.82
#